data_9cfd2bc2d3b8ebaa3c2e3cd417bf4efe
#
_entry.id   9cfd2bc2d3b8ebaa3c2e3cd417bf4efe
#
_cell.length_a   1.000
_cell.length_b   1.000
_cell.length_c   1.000
_cell.angle_alpha   90.00
_cell.angle_beta   90.00
_cell.angle_gamma   90.00
#
_symmetry.space_group_name_H-M   'P 1'
#
loop_
_entity.id
_entity.type
_entity.pdbx_description
1 polymer ?
#
loop_
_entity_poly.entity_id
_entity_poly.type
_entity_poly.pdbx_seq_one_letter_code
_entity_poly.pdbx_strand_id
1 'polypeptide(L)'
;EDAEWQREYGNRIQNFLYGQGIDTFVDQYNVDGTPVKEILGAGAHKQLRHSLGLVATAAAVSLTCTHNKSREFIHRLWNAEHVPYEDGYFDAYYDGLLRLFAFMHLSGNYRIIFPE
;
A
#
# COMPACT_ATOMS: atom_id res chain seq x y z
N GLU A 1 23.89 4.01 3.64
CA GLU A 1 23.12 5.24 3.93
C GLU A 1 21.69 5.16 3.38
N ASP A 2 21.52 4.94 2.08
CA ASP A 2 20.18 4.84 1.46
C ASP A 2 19.37 3.66 2.02
N ALA A 3 20.02 2.52 2.26
CA ALA A 3 19.36 1.34 2.81
C ALA A 3 18.87 1.56 4.26
N GLU A 4 19.64 2.29 5.05
CA GLU A 4 19.25 2.64 6.43
C GLU A 4 18.05 3.59 6.45
N TRP A 5 18.08 4.61 5.60
CA TRP A 5 16.98 5.55 5.44
C TRP A 5 15.69 4.85 4.98
N GLN A 6 15.79 3.99 3.96
CA GLN A 6 14.65 3.22 3.46
C GLN A 6 14.06 2.31 4.54
N ARG A 7 14.91 1.67 5.33
CA ARG A 7 14.50 0.81 6.44
C ARG A 7 13.75 1.60 7.51
N GLU A 8 14.29 2.74 7.91
CA GLU A 8 13.66 3.60 8.91
C GLU A 8 12.27 4.07 8.46
N TYR A 9 12.18 4.62 7.26
CA TYR A 9 10.90 5.10 6.72
C TYR A 9 9.92 3.97 6.46
N GLY A 10 10.38 2.84 5.94
CA GLY A 10 9.52 1.67 5.73
C GLY A 10 8.93 1.16 7.05
N ASN A 11 9.74 1.05 8.07
CA ASN A 11 9.27 0.64 9.40
C ASN A 11 8.27 1.65 9.98
N ARG A 12 8.50 2.94 9.84
CA ARG A 12 7.58 3.99 10.30
C ARG A 12 6.24 3.91 9.60
N ILE A 13 6.25 3.80 8.27
CA ILE A 13 5.03 3.73 7.46
C ILE A 13 4.21 2.49 7.85
N GLN A 14 4.83 1.33 7.88
CA GLN A 14 4.09 0.10 8.21
C GLN A 14 3.60 0.08 9.66
N ASN A 15 4.38 0.57 10.61
CA ASN A 15 3.94 0.68 11.99
C ASN A 15 2.75 1.64 12.14
N PHE A 16 2.76 2.76 11.44
CA PHE A 16 1.65 3.69 11.40
C PHE A 16 0.38 3.03 10.83
N LEU A 17 0.49 2.42 9.65
CA LEU A 17 -0.65 1.77 9.00
C LEU A 17 -1.18 0.59 9.83
N TYR A 18 -0.30 -0.18 10.44
CA TYR A 18 -0.70 -1.27 11.33
C TYR A 18 -1.48 -0.75 12.53
N GLY A 19 -1.05 0.38 13.10
CA GLY A 19 -1.75 1.04 14.20
C GLY A 19 -3.13 1.57 13.82
N GLN A 20 -3.34 1.95 12.56
CA GLN A 20 -4.64 2.34 12.02
C GLN A 20 -5.57 1.14 11.77
N GLY A 21 -5.03 -0.06 11.76
CA GLY A 21 -5.72 -1.30 11.46
C GLY A 21 -5.32 -1.87 10.11
N ILE A 22 -4.73 -3.06 10.09
CA ILE A 22 -4.17 -3.67 8.88
C ILE A 22 -5.22 -3.95 7.80
N ASP A 23 -6.48 -4.09 8.18
CA ASP A 23 -7.59 -4.33 7.26
C ASP A 23 -8.47 -3.09 7.04
N THR A 24 -8.11 -1.95 7.64
CA THR A 24 -8.96 -0.75 7.66
C THR A 24 -8.23 0.56 7.35
N PHE A 25 -6.91 0.58 7.28
CA PHE A 25 -6.19 1.81 6.96
C PHE A 25 -6.66 2.38 5.61
N VAL A 26 -6.69 3.70 5.50
CA VAL A 26 -7.27 4.41 4.37
C VAL A 26 -6.21 5.22 3.63
N ASP A 27 -6.61 5.78 2.50
CA ASP A 27 -5.70 6.40 1.53
C ASP A 27 -5.31 7.85 1.83
N GLN A 28 -5.96 8.51 2.78
CA GLN A 28 -5.61 9.90 3.12
C GLN A 28 -5.63 10.15 4.62
N TYR A 29 -4.55 10.73 5.12
CA TYR A 29 -4.39 11.11 6.51
C TYR A 29 -3.89 12.55 6.63
N ASN A 30 -4.31 13.22 7.71
CA ASN A 30 -3.72 14.48 8.12
C ASN A 30 -2.32 14.26 8.70
N VAL A 31 -1.54 15.31 8.83
CA VAL A 31 -0.19 15.25 9.40
C VAL A 31 -0.17 14.71 10.83
N ASP A 32 -1.26 14.91 11.58
CA ASP A 32 -1.41 14.39 12.94
C ASP A 32 -1.77 12.89 13.00
N GLY A 33 -1.96 12.23 11.84
CA GLY A 33 -2.28 10.82 11.75
C GLY A 33 -3.77 10.50 11.80
N THR A 34 -4.65 11.49 11.82
CA THR A 34 -6.10 11.26 11.72
C THR A 34 -6.55 11.17 10.26
N PRO A 35 -7.53 10.31 9.93
CA PRO A 35 -8.10 10.30 8.57
C PRO A 35 -8.68 11.67 8.21
N VAL A 36 -8.48 12.10 6.96
CA VAL A 36 -9.03 13.39 6.51
C VAL A 36 -10.56 13.36 6.51
N LYS A 37 -11.17 14.51 6.77
CA LYS A 37 -12.63 14.67 6.71
C LYS A 37 -13.11 15.00 5.30
N GLU A 38 -12.31 15.74 4.54
CA GLU A 38 -12.58 16.10 3.16
C GLU A 38 -11.55 15.45 2.26
N ILE A 39 -12.03 14.67 1.29
CA ILE A 39 -11.17 13.97 0.34
C ILE A 39 -10.59 14.97 -0.65
N LEU A 40 -9.27 14.94 -0.80
CA LEU A 40 -8.53 15.78 -1.72
C LEU A 40 -8.29 15.03 -3.03
N GLY A 41 -8.61 15.68 -4.14
CA GLY A 41 -8.35 15.14 -5.47
C GLY A 41 -9.48 15.34 -6.45
N ALA A 42 -9.16 15.51 -7.72
CA ALA A 42 -10.13 15.76 -8.78
C ALA A 42 -10.84 14.46 -9.20
N GLY A 43 -12.15 14.55 -9.39
CA GLY A 43 -12.98 13.43 -9.86
C GLY A 43 -13.05 12.27 -8.89
N ALA A 44 -12.68 12.51 -7.69
CA ALA A 44 -12.47 11.46 -6.72
C ALA A 44 -13.78 10.87 -6.20
N HIS A 45 -13.66 9.68 -5.76
CA HIS A 45 -14.54 9.03 -4.83
C HIS A 45 -14.82 9.95 -3.63
N LYS A 46 -16.02 9.86 -3.10
CA LYS A 46 -16.45 10.65 -1.94
C LYS A 46 -16.15 10.01 -0.59
N GLN A 47 -15.48 8.88 -0.59
CA GLN A 47 -15.18 8.10 0.61
C GLN A 47 -13.71 7.71 0.63
N LEU A 48 -13.11 7.72 1.82
CA LEU A 48 -11.81 7.13 2.02
C LEU A 48 -11.88 5.63 1.80
N ARG A 49 -10.83 5.06 1.20
CA ARG A 49 -10.81 3.65 0.83
C ARG A 49 -9.60 2.93 1.39
N HIS A 50 -9.84 1.70 1.78
CA HIS A 50 -8.82 0.69 1.97
C HIS A 50 -8.61 -0.02 0.61
N SER A 51 -7.98 0.69 -0.34
CA SER A 51 -7.89 0.23 -1.71
C SER A 51 -6.87 -0.90 -1.87
N LEU A 52 -7.10 -1.75 -2.88
CA LEU A 52 -6.17 -2.83 -3.22
C LEU A 52 -4.79 -2.28 -3.60
N GLY A 53 -4.74 -1.17 -4.34
CA GLY A 53 -3.48 -0.51 -4.69
C GLY A 53 -2.71 -0.02 -3.45
N LEU A 54 -3.42 0.51 -2.45
CA LEU A 54 -2.82 0.92 -1.19
C LEU A 54 -2.29 -0.29 -0.41
N VAL A 55 -3.04 -1.38 -0.34
CA VAL A 55 -2.60 -2.63 0.27
C VAL A 55 -1.35 -3.17 -0.44
N ALA A 56 -1.34 -3.13 -1.77
CA ALA A 56 -0.21 -3.59 -2.57
C ALA A 56 1.06 -2.77 -2.32
N THR A 57 0.96 -1.45 -2.31
CA THR A 57 2.11 -0.57 -2.07
C THR A 57 2.60 -0.69 -0.63
N ALA A 58 1.71 -0.79 0.35
CA ALA A 58 2.07 -1.01 1.74
C ALA A 58 2.79 -2.35 1.94
N ALA A 59 2.36 -3.41 1.23
CA ALA A 59 3.03 -4.70 1.26
C ALA A 59 4.42 -4.65 0.60
N ALA A 60 4.58 -3.92 -0.50
CA ALA A 60 5.88 -3.77 -1.17
C ALA A 60 6.93 -3.11 -0.27
N VAL A 61 6.52 -2.22 0.62
CA VAL A 61 7.41 -1.59 1.62
C VAL A 61 8.07 -2.63 2.52
N SER A 62 7.49 -3.82 2.68
CA SER A 62 8.06 -4.93 3.46
C SER A 62 9.47 -5.32 3.04
N LEU A 63 9.86 -5.04 1.78
CA LEU A 63 11.21 -5.29 1.29
C LEU A 63 12.28 -4.48 2.04
N THR A 64 11.90 -3.36 2.63
CA THR A 64 12.81 -2.50 3.39
C THR A 64 12.66 -2.64 4.90
N CYS A 65 11.64 -3.34 5.36
CA CYS A 65 11.29 -3.43 6.78
C CYS A 65 12.05 -4.52 7.51
N THR A 66 12.30 -4.29 8.81
CA THR A 66 12.96 -5.23 9.71
C THR A 66 12.07 -5.73 10.85
N HIS A 67 10.88 -5.14 11.04
CA HIS A 67 9.94 -5.59 12.06
C HIS A 67 9.11 -6.80 11.60
N ASN A 68 8.58 -7.54 12.54
CA ASN A 68 7.86 -8.80 12.26
C ASN A 68 6.46 -8.60 11.65
N LYS A 69 5.88 -7.41 11.75
CA LYS A 69 4.55 -7.09 11.21
C LYS A 69 4.52 -7.03 9.68
N SER A 70 5.68 -6.87 9.03
CA SER A 70 5.77 -6.76 7.58
C SER A 70 5.19 -7.98 6.85
N ARG A 71 5.31 -9.16 7.41
CA ARG A 71 4.74 -10.39 6.84
C ARG A 71 3.21 -10.35 6.78
N GLU A 72 2.57 -9.71 7.73
CA GLU A 72 1.11 -9.58 7.74
C GLU A 72 0.61 -8.73 6.58
N PHE A 73 1.34 -7.66 6.22
CA PHE A 73 1.03 -6.87 5.02
C PHE A 73 1.10 -7.70 3.74
N ILE A 74 2.13 -8.55 3.62
CA ILE A 74 2.28 -9.45 2.47
C ILE A 74 1.13 -10.46 2.42
N HIS A 75 0.76 -11.04 3.55
CA HIS A 75 -0.38 -11.98 3.64
C HIS A 75 -1.69 -11.31 3.26
N ARG A 76 -1.92 -10.07 3.67
CA ARG A 76 -3.12 -9.32 3.28
C ARG A 76 -3.16 -9.07 1.77
N LEU A 77 -2.04 -8.74 1.16
CA LEU A 77 -1.97 -8.59 -0.30
C LEU A 77 -2.23 -9.93 -1.00
N TRP A 78 -1.61 -11.00 -0.55
CA TRP A 78 -1.77 -12.32 -1.16
C TRP A 78 -3.22 -12.80 -1.14
N ASN A 79 -3.92 -12.56 -0.05
CA ASN A 79 -5.29 -12.98 0.15
C ASN A 79 -6.33 -11.93 -0.31
N ALA A 80 -5.90 -10.76 -0.75
CA ALA A 80 -6.82 -9.70 -1.17
C ALA A 80 -7.55 -10.07 -2.47
N GLU A 81 -8.86 -9.87 -2.45
CA GLU A 81 -9.70 -10.05 -3.63
C GLU A 81 -9.80 -8.72 -4.41
N HIS A 82 -9.74 -8.81 -5.72
CA HIS A 82 -9.92 -7.64 -6.59
C HIS A 82 -11.38 -7.57 -7.06
N VAL A 83 -12.21 -7.00 -6.20
CA VAL A 83 -13.66 -6.90 -6.38
C VAL A 83 -14.12 -5.44 -6.23
N PRO A 84 -15.32 -5.09 -6.70
CA PRO A 84 -15.88 -3.76 -6.46
C PRO A 84 -15.94 -3.40 -4.98
N TYR A 85 -15.67 -2.12 -4.66
CA TYR A 85 -15.84 -1.60 -3.32
C TYR A 85 -17.33 -1.51 -2.94
N GLU A 86 -17.61 -1.28 -1.65
CA GLU A 86 -18.97 -1.23 -1.13
C GLU A 86 -19.89 -0.23 -1.87
N ASP A 87 -19.32 0.87 -2.37
CA ASP A 87 -20.04 1.87 -3.17
C ASP A 87 -20.19 1.50 -4.65
N GLY A 88 -19.75 0.30 -5.05
CA GLY A 88 -19.83 -0.21 -6.42
C GLY A 88 -18.69 0.23 -7.33
N TYR A 89 -17.78 1.09 -6.87
CA TYR A 89 -16.61 1.48 -7.65
C TYR A 89 -15.64 0.31 -7.80
N PHE A 90 -15.10 0.15 -9.00
CA PHE A 90 -14.13 -0.89 -9.32
C PHE A 90 -12.99 -0.32 -10.15
N ASP A 91 -11.78 -0.39 -9.61
CA ASP A 91 -10.57 0.04 -10.30
C ASP A 91 -9.77 -1.18 -10.79
N ALA A 92 -10.08 -1.62 -12.00
CA ALA A 92 -9.38 -2.74 -12.62
C ALA A 92 -7.97 -2.35 -13.08
N TYR A 93 -7.77 -1.09 -13.48
CA TYR A 93 -6.52 -0.64 -14.10
C TYR A 93 -5.47 -0.26 -13.05
N TYR A 94 -5.72 0.77 -12.27
CA TYR A 94 -4.72 1.32 -11.33
C TYR A 94 -4.40 0.35 -10.20
N ASP A 95 -5.42 -0.14 -9.52
CA ASP A 95 -5.25 -1.12 -8.44
C ASP A 95 -4.65 -2.43 -8.96
N GLY A 96 -5.07 -2.89 -10.13
CA GLY A 96 -4.54 -4.10 -10.74
C GLY A 96 -3.06 -3.98 -11.12
N LEU A 97 -2.64 -2.85 -11.65
CA LEU A 97 -1.23 -2.59 -11.97
C LEU A 97 -0.37 -2.50 -10.70
N LEU A 98 -0.83 -1.80 -9.67
CA LEU A 98 -0.10 -1.72 -8.40
C LEU A 98 0.07 -3.10 -7.76
N ARG A 99 -0.97 -3.93 -7.81
CA ARG A 99 -0.90 -5.32 -7.34
C ARG A 99 0.14 -6.12 -8.12
N LEU A 100 0.14 -6.02 -9.45
CA LEU A 100 1.11 -6.70 -10.30
C LEU A 100 2.54 -6.27 -9.96
N PHE A 101 2.80 -4.97 -9.88
CA PHE A 101 4.14 -4.46 -9.56
C PHE A 101 4.59 -4.88 -8.16
N ALA A 102 3.70 -4.87 -7.19
CA ALA A 102 4.01 -5.34 -5.84
C ALA A 102 4.42 -6.82 -5.84
N PHE A 103 3.70 -7.68 -6.54
CA PHE A 103 4.06 -9.09 -6.66
C PHE A 103 5.40 -9.29 -7.39
N MET A 104 5.66 -8.51 -8.44
CA MET A 104 6.96 -8.57 -9.14
C MET A 104 8.12 -8.22 -8.22
N HIS A 105 7.98 -7.16 -7.40
CA HIS A 105 9.01 -6.76 -6.45
C HIS A 105 9.18 -7.79 -5.32
N LEU A 106 8.09 -8.21 -4.70
CA LEU A 106 8.10 -9.15 -3.57
C LEU A 106 8.62 -10.53 -3.96
N SER A 107 8.37 -10.96 -5.20
CA SER A 107 8.87 -12.24 -5.71
C SER A 107 10.31 -12.19 -6.21
N GLY A 108 10.94 -11.01 -6.26
CA GLY A 108 12.27 -10.83 -6.82
C GLY A 108 12.36 -10.89 -8.34
N ASN A 109 11.22 -10.87 -9.04
CA ASN A 109 11.17 -10.98 -10.51
C ASN A 109 11.17 -9.63 -11.24
N TYR A 110 11.27 -8.54 -10.50
CA TYR A 110 11.40 -7.21 -11.08
C TYR A 110 12.87 -6.90 -11.38
N ARG A 111 13.15 -6.54 -12.62
CA ARG A 111 14.51 -6.17 -13.07
C ARG A 111 14.49 -4.80 -13.71
N ILE A 112 15.46 -3.98 -13.34
CA ILE A 112 15.74 -2.72 -14.01
C ILE A 112 16.75 -3.02 -15.11
N ILE A 113 16.37 -2.73 -16.36
CA ILE A 113 17.25 -2.92 -17.51
C ILE A 113 17.85 -1.56 -17.84
N PHE A 114 19.15 -1.45 -17.70
CA PHE A 114 19.87 -0.25 -18.10
C PHE A 114 20.27 -0.37 -19.58
N PRO A 115 20.11 0.70 -20.38
CA PRO A 115 20.62 0.69 -21.74
C PRO A 115 22.15 0.56 -21.74
N GLU A 116 22.66 -0.24 -22.63
CA GLU A 116 24.11 -0.38 -22.84
C GLU A 116 24.74 0.87 -23.42
#